data_ec47d7bfc8b3df694f89db5938970b95
#
_entry.id   ec47d7bfc8b3df694f89db5938970b95
#
_cell.length_a   1.000
_cell.length_b   1.000
_cell.length_c   1.000
_cell.angle_alpha   90.00
_cell.angle_beta   90.00
_cell.angle_gamma   90.00
#
_symmetry.space_group_name_H-M   'P 1'
#
loop_
_entity.id
_entity.type
_entity.pdbx_description
1 polymer ?
#
loop_
_entity_poly.entity_id
_entity_poly.type
_entity_poly.pdbx_seq_one_letter_code
_entity_poly.pdbx_strand_id
1 'polypeptide(L)'
;MTATPVGDRRRVKGMVLVPGGGFRMGSAGFYPEERPVRRVEVDPFWIDTRPVTVAEFRRFAKATGHVTVAERPLDPAQYPDADPALLRPGSVVFYPTRVPVSLRDASRWWRYTPGANWRHPRGPASTLDGLDTHPVTHVAAEDADAYAAWAGKELPTEAEWEFAARGGLEGATYTWGDEPAPKGKAMALDSKLTNKPDADLAEEIARDAERVCRGEII
;
A
#
# COMPACT_ATOMS: atom_id res chain seq x y z
N MET A 1 11.85 -13.66 34.59
CA MET A 1 11.42 -12.62 33.64
C MET A 1 9.91 -12.69 33.56
N THR A 2 9.24 -11.76 34.21
CA THR A 2 7.77 -11.73 34.35
C THR A 2 7.18 -11.18 33.07
N ALA A 3 6.38 -11.99 32.40
CA ALA A 3 5.59 -11.55 31.26
C ALA A 3 4.67 -10.40 31.68
N THR A 4 4.76 -9.27 31.00
CA THR A 4 3.81 -8.16 31.18
C THR A 4 2.42 -8.68 30.81
N PRO A 5 1.39 -8.50 31.62
CA PRO A 5 0.05 -8.98 31.29
C PRO A 5 -0.45 -8.23 30.07
N VAL A 6 -0.92 -8.98 29.08
CA VAL A 6 -1.65 -8.46 27.90
C VAL A 6 -2.80 -7.60 28.42
N GLY A 7 -2.60 -6.28 28.41
CA GLY A 7 -3.57 -5.31 28.85
C GLY A 7 -4.87 -5.44 28.09
N ASP A 8 -5.95 -5.33 28.87
CA ASP A 8 -7.34 -5.09 28.53
C ASP A 8 -7.74 -5.31 27.05
N ARG A 9 -8.37 -6.45 26.80
CA ARG A 9 -8.94 -6.86 25.49
C ARG A 9 -10.11 -5.96 25.04
N ARG A 10 -10.10 -4.68 25.37
CA ARG A 10 -11.10 -3.74 24.84
C ARG A 10 -10.88 -3.62 23.36
N ARG A 11 -11.92 -3.91 22.62
CA ARG A 11 -11.96 -3.78 21.16
C ARG A 11 -11.54 -2.36 20.77
N VAL A 12 -10.36 -2.19 20.19
CA VAL A 12 -9.94 -0.91 19.63
C VAL A 12 -10.73 -0.72 18.34
N LYS A 13 -11.45 0.39 18.24
CA LYS A 13 -12.32 0.65 17.07
C LYS A 13 -11.51 0.66 15.79
N GLY A 14 -11.89 -0.19 14.82
CA GLY A 14 -11.25 -0.26 13.51
C GLY A 14 -9.98 -1.10 13.46
N MET A 15 -9.59 -1.73 14.59
CA MET A 15 -8.41 -2.60 14.64
C MET A 15 -8.82 -4.03 15.01
N VAL A 16 -7.95 -4.99 14.67
CA VAL A 16 -8.04 -6.39 15.05
C VAL A 16 -6.80 -6.78 15.85
N LEU A 17 -6.99 -7.58 16.90
CA LEU A 17 -5.88 -8.16 17.65
C LEU A 17 -5.32 -9.36 16.86
N VAL A 18 -4.06 -9.28 16.49
CA VAL A 18 -3.27 -10.39 15.95
C VAL A 18 -2.58 -11.06 17.13
N PRO A 19 -2.78 -12.37 17.36
CA PRO A 19 -2.34 -13.03 18.60
C PRO A 19 -0.82 -13.20 18.70
N GLY A 20 -0.07 -12.88 17.65
CA GLY A 20 1.36 -13.14 17.58
C GLY A 20 1.69 -14.63 17.42
N GLY A 21 2.96 -14.97 17.51
CA GLY A 21 3.49 -16.32 17.38
C GLY A 21 4.68 -16.42 16.46
N GLY A 22 5.18 -17.64 16.24
CA GLY A 22 6.32 -17.89 15.38
C GLY A 22 5.91 -18.22 13.95
N PHE A 23 6.61 -17.66 12.96
CA PHE A 23 6.40 -17.96 11.56
C PHE A 23 7.70 -17.94 10.76
N ARG A 24 7.65 -18.43 9.53
CA ARG A 24 8.75 -18.37 8.58
C ARG A 24 8.61 -17.11 7.74
N MET A 25 9.42 -16.10 8.06
CA MET A 25 9.45 -14.81 7.38
C MET A 25 10.34 -14.87 6.13
N GLY A 26 9.92 -14.18 5.08
CA GLY A 26 10.64 -14.06 3.83
C GLY A 26 10.34 -15.16 2.81
N SER A 27 11.01 -15.10 1.67
CA SER A 27 10.86 -16.05 0.57
C SER A 27 12.20 -16.35 -0.09
N ALA A 28 12.35 -17.56 -0.61
CA ALA A 28 13.47 -17.94 -1.48
C ALA A 28 13.08 -17.94 -2.98
N GLY A 29 11.80 -17.77 -3.28
CA GLY A 29 11.23 -17.90 -4.61
C GLY A 29 11.08 -16.60 -5.40
N PHE A 30 11.21 -15.45 -4.74
CA PHE A 30 11.00 -14.13 -5.34
C PHE A 30 12.29 -13.28 -5.33
N TYR A 31 12.25 -12.10 -4.71
CA TYR A 31 13.38 -11.17 -4.73
C TYR A 31 14.52 -11.59 -3.81
N PRO A 32 15.79 -11.27 -4.15
CA PRO A 32 16.95 -11.56 -3.30
C PRO A 32 16.84 -10.96 -1.89
N GLU A 33 16.21 -9.80 -1.75
CA GLU A 33 16.05 -9.05 -0.51
C GLU A 33 15.15 -9.77 0.51
N GLU A 34 14.28 -10.67 0.04
CA GLU A 34 13.42 -11.50 0.90
C GLU A 34 14.17 -12.65 1.58
N ARG A 35 15.42 -12.88 1.21
CA ARG A 35 16.27 -13.97 1.73
C ARG A 35 17.13 -13.49 2.90
N PRO A 36 17.53 -14.41 3.78
CA PRO A 36 17.11 -15.82 3.89
C PRO A 36 15.74 -15.96 4.55
N VAL A 37 15.04 -17.04 4.22
CA VAL A 37 13.85 -17.43 4.99
C VAL A 37 14.31 -17.76 6.43
N ARG A 38 13.71 -17.06 7.40
CA ARG A 38 14.09 -17.20 8.82
C ARG A 38 12.86 -17.37 9.71
N ARG A 39 13.00 -18.06 10.84
CA ARG A 39 11.97 -18.10 11.85
C ARG A 39 12.01 -16.81 12.66
N VAL A 40 10.85 -16.18 12.81
CA VAL A 40 10.66 -14.94 13.59
C VAL A 40 9.51 -15.16 14.56
N GLU A 41 9.65 -14.66 15.78
CA GLU A 41 8.58 -14.59 16.77
C GLU A 41 8.05 -13.17 16.79
N VAL A 42 6.73 -13.04 16.80
CA VAL A 42 6.01 -11.75 16.86
C VAL A 42 5.13 -11.75 18.10
N ASP A 43 5.22 -10.70 18.89
CA ASP A 43 4.34 -10.49 20.04
C ASP A 43 2.91 -10.16 19.58
N PRO A 44 1.88 -10.35 20.42
CA PRO A 44 0.52 -9.92 20.12
C PRO A 44 0.45 -8.40 19.84
N PHE A 45 -0.19 -7.98 18.76
CA PHE A 45 -0.32 -6.58 18.40
C PHE A 45 -1.70 -6.27 17.77
N TRP A 46 -2.05 -5.00 17.76
CA TRP A 46 -3.25 -4.51 17.09
C TRP A 46 -2.88 -3.96 15.71
N ILE A 47 -3.67 -4.31 14.68
CA ILE A 47 -3.50 -3.77 13.34
C ILE A 47 -4.85 -3.23 12.83
N ASP A 48 -4.81 -2.16 12.04
CA ASP A 48 -5.99 -1.64 11.37
C ASP A 48 -6.55 -2.67 10.38
N THR A 49 -7.88 -2.81 10.33
CA THR A 49 -8.55 -3.79 9.45
C THR A 49 -8.55 -3.37 7.97
N ARG A 50 -8.10 -2.17 7.67
CA ARG A 50 -8.04 -1.61 6.32
C ARG A 50 -6.97 -0.52 6.25
N PRO A 51 -6.49 -0.19 5.03
CA PRO A 51 -5.60 0.95 4.83
C PRO A 51 -6.23 2.27 5.29
N VAL A 52 -5.39 3.25 5.63
CA VAL A 52 -5.82 4.62 5.95
C VAL A 52 -6.51 5.22 4.73
N THR A 53 -7.73 5.70 4.94
CA THR A 53 -8.54 6.27 3.87
C THR A 53 -8.24 7.75 3.64
N VAL A 54 -8.65 8.25 2.45
CA VAL A 54 -8.60 9.68 2.10
C VAL A 54 -9.28 10.54 3.15
N ALA A 55 -10.46 10.13 3.64
CA ALA A 55 -11.18 10.89 4.67
C ALA A 55 -10.43 10.95 6.00
N GLU A 56 -9.74 9.88 6.39
CA GLU A 56 -8.94 9.83 7.60
C GLU A 56 -7.69 10.68 7.48
N PHE A 57 -6.96 10.57 6.37
CA PHE A 57 -5.77 11.37 6.11
C PHE A 57 -6.10 12.87 5.98
N ARG A 58 -7.24 13.21 5.36
CA ARG A 58 -7.74 14.59 5.30
C ARG A 58 -7.96 15.20 6.68
N ARG A 59 -8.51 14.42 7.64
CA ARG A 59 -8.66 14.88 9.03
C ARG A 59 -7.33 15.18 9.69
N PHE A 60 -6.35 14.29 9.53
CA PHE A 60 -4.99 14.49 9.99
C PHE A 60 -4.37 15.76 9.40
N ALA A 61 -4.33 15.87 8.09
CA ALA A 61 -3.75 17.02 7.40
C ALA A 61 -4.42 18.34 7.80
N LYS A 62 -5.76 18.33 7.99
CA LYS A 62 -6.50 19.51 8.48
C LYS A 62 -6.17 19.85 9.94
N ALA A 63 -6.01 18.86 10.79
CA ALA A 63 -5.74 19.07 12.22
C ALA A 63 -4.32 19.53 12.52
N THR A 64 -3.35 19.10 11.71
CA THR A 64 -1.91 19.35 11.94
C THR A 64 -1.29 20.38 11.01
N GLY A 65 -1.94 20.68 9.88
CA GLY A 65 -1.33 21.47 8.81
C GLY A 65 -0.24 20.70 8.05
N HIS A 66 -0.18 19.36 8.16
CA HIS A 66 0.85 18.55 7.53
C HIS A 66 0.89 18.73 6.01
N VAL A 67 2.10 18.97 5.50
CA VAL A 67 2.41 19.08 4.07
C VAL A 67 3.23 17.84 3.68
N THR A 68 2.70 17.02 2.81
CA THR A 68 3.34 15.75 2.42
C THR A 68 4.58 15.96 1.57
N VAL A 69 5.44 14.94 1.49
CA VAL A 69 6.64 14.97 0.64
C VAL A 69 6.29 15.33 -0.80
N ALA A 70 5.20 14.78 -1.33
CA ALA A 70 4.74 15.06 -2.69
C ALA A 70 4.28 16.53 -2.91
N GLU A 71 4.00 17.27 -1.84
CA GLU A 71 3.60 18.68 -1.88
C GLU A 71 4.79 19.66 -1.66
N ARG A 72 5.97 19.15 -1.27
CA ARG A 72 7.16 19.95 -0.99
C ARG A 72 8.05 20.12 -2.21
N PRO A 73 8.70 21.29 -2.37
CA PRO A 73 9.76 21.44 -3.36
C PRO A 73 10.91 20.47 -3.08
N LEU A 74 11.46 19.87 -4.14
CA LEU A 74 12.68 19.08 -4.06
C LEU A 74 13.89 20.02 -4.03
N ASP A 75 14.89 19.70 -3.21
CA ASP A 75 16.15 20.45 -3.17
C ASP A 75 17.03 20.05 -4.38
N PRO A 76 17.31 20.97 -5.32
CA PRO A 76 18.15 20.68 -6.48
C PRO A 76 19.55 20.16 -6.12
N ALA A 77 20.08 20.56 -4.96
CA ALA A 77 21.41 20.13 -4.54
C ALA A 77 21.47 18.62 -4.22
N GLN A 78 20.34 18.01 -3.88
CA GLN A 78 20.24 16.56 -3.66
C GLN A 78 20.10 15.75 -4.96
N TYR A 79 19.80 16.43 -6.07
CA TYR A 79 19.53 15.81 -7.37
C TYR A 79 20.25 16.57 -8.51
N PRO A 80 21.60 16.62 -8.49
CA PRO A 80 22.35 17.49 -9.40
C PRO A 80 22.19 17.09 -10.89
N ASP A 81 21.88 15.84 -11.16
CA ASP A 81 21.73 15.33 -12.53
C ASP A 81 20.25 15.22 -12.98
N ALA A 82 19.30 15.66 -12.16
CA ALA A 82 17.90 15.57 -12.49
C ALA A 82 17.45 16.69 -13.43
N ASP A 83 16.55 16.37 -14.35
CA ASP A 83 15.85 17.38 -15.14
C ASP A 83 15.12 18.36 -14.19
N PRO A 84 15.37 19.70 -14.29
CA PRO A 84 14.69 20.68 -13.48
C PRO A 84 13.16 20.60 -13.49
N ALA A 85 12.57 20.09 -14.59
CA ALA A 85 11.13 19.86 -14.69
C ALA A 85 10.63 18.81 -13.72
N LEU A 86 11.49 17.85 -13.31
CA LEU A 86 11.19 16.80 -12.35
C LEU A 86 11.43 17.22 -10.88
N LEU A 87 12.05 18.36 -10.65
CA LEU A 87 12.29 18.92 -9.30
C LEU A 87 11.07 19.69 -8.75
N ARG A 88 10.00 19.78 -9.50
CA ARG A 88 8.73 20.36 -9.04
C ARG A 88 8.02 19.37 -8.10
N PRO A 89 7.28 19.86 -7.07
CA PRO A 89 6.44 19.00 -6.24
C PRO A 89 5.56 18.09 -7.09
N GLY A 90 5.48 16.81 -6.72
CA GLY A 90 4.71 15.83 -7.47
C GLY A 90 4.95 14.41 -7.00
N SER A 91 4.41 13.47 -7.71
CA SER A 91 4.55 12.05 -7.40
C SER A 91 4.44 11.19 -8.67
N VAL A 92 4.78 9.91 -8.52
CA VAL A 92 4.67 8.94 -9.61
C VAL A 92 3.23 8.44 -9.71
N VAL A 93 2.64 8.56 -10.90
CA VAL A 93 1.25 8.18 -11.19
C VAL A 93 1.24 6.98 -12.14
N PHE A 94 0.36 6.01 -11.86
CA PHE A 94 0.12 4.87 -12.75
C PHE A 94 -0.76 5.29 -13.93
N TYR A 95 -0.29 4.98 -15.13
CA TYR A 95 -1.03 5.16 -16.39
C TYR A 95 -1.20 3.81 -17.06
N PRO A 96 -2.42 3.26 -17.12
CA PRO A 96 -2.67 1.99 -17.82
C PRO A 96 -2.19 2.08 -19.27
N THR A 97 -1.50 1.04 -19.72
CA THR A 97 -1.07 0.95 -21.13
C THR A 97 -2.20 0.38 -21.98
N ARG A 98 -2.35 0.88 -23.19
CA ARG A 98 -3.39 0.38 -24.14
C ARG A 98 -3.00 -0.91 -24.85
N VAL A 99 -1.75 -1.29 -24.75
CA VAL A 99 -1.19 -2.49 -25.39
C VAL A 99 -0.21 -3.14 -24.41
N PRO A 100 0.04 -4.46 -24.51
CA PRO A 100 1.08 -5.12 -23.74
C PRO A 100 2.43 -4.45 -23.94
N VAL A 101 3.16 -4.18 -22.85
CA VAL A 101 4.46 -3.55 -22.87
C VAL A 101 5.49 -4.41 -22.14
N SER A 102 6.77 -4.20 -22.44
CA SER A 102 7.84 -4.87 -21.72
C SER A 102 7.87 -4.45 -20.26
N LEU A 103 7.83 -5.40 -19.34
CA LEU A 103 7.93 -5.16 -17.90
C LEU A 103 9.32 -4.73 -17.45
N ARG A 104 10.31 -4.65 -18.36
CA ARG A 104 11.67 -4.19 -18.05
C ARG A 104 11.79 -2.68 -17.93
N ASP A 105 10.79 -1.93 -18.37
CA ASP A 105 10.79 -0.48 -18.40
C ASP A 105 9.53 0.06 -17.72
N ALA A 106 9.62 0.31 -16.44
CA ALA A 106 8.52 0.79 -15.61
C ALA A 106 8.04 2.20 -16.01
N SER A 107 8.84 3.00 -16.73
CA SER A 107 8.45 4.33 -17.21
C SER A 107 7.29 4.30 -18.22
N ARG A 108 6.98 3.13 -18.75
CA ARG A 108 5.86 2.95 -19.68
C ARG A 108 4.49 3.07 -19.02
N TRP A 109 4.39 2.77 -17.71
CA TRP A 109 3.14 2.85 -16.96
C TRP A 109 3.26 3.66 -15.65
N TRP A 110 4.47 3.98 -15.20
CA TRP A 110 4.72 4.89 -14.09
C TRP A 110 5.33 6.19 -14.62
N ARG A 111 4.73 7.33 -14.32
CA ARG A 111 5.24 8.63 -14.75
C ARG A 111 5.26 9.61 -13.60
N TYR A 112 6.39 10.31 -13.43
CA TYR A 112 6.41 11.44 -12.53
C TYR A 112 5.46 12.52 -13.07
N THR A 113 4.52 12.94 -12.22
CA THR A 113 3.47 13.90 -12.59
C THR A 113 3.57 15.08 -11.63
N PRO A 114 4.08 16.25 -12.08
CA PRO A 114 4.11 17.46 -11.29
C PRO A 114 2.71 17.83 -10.77
N GLY A 115 2.62 18.16 -9.48
CA GLY A 115 1.37 18.48 -8.81
C GLY A 115 0.51 17.27 -8.43
N ALA A 116 0.93 16.03 -8.74
CA ALA A 116 0.27 14.84 -8.18
C ALA A 116 0.64 14.70 -6.70
N ASN A 117 -0.37 14.54 -5.86
CA ASN A 117 -0.26 14.36 -4.41
C ASN A 117 -1.55 13.72 -3.89
N TRP A 118 -1.67 13.51 -2.59
CA TRP A 118 -2.84 12.88 -2.01
C TRP A 118 -4.16 13.63 -2.26
N ARG A 119 -4.15 14.96 -2.53
CA ARG A 119 -5.33 15.78 -2.87
C ARG A 119 -5.66 15.72 -4.36
N HIS A 120 -4.65 15.48 -5.17
CA HIS A 120 -4.70 15.46 -6.64
C HIS A 120 -4.02 14.19 -7.17
N PRO A 121 -4.65 12.99 -6.98
CA PRO A 121 -3.96 11.70 -7.17
C PRO A 121 -3.55 11.40 -8.62
N ARG A 122 -4.11 12.12 -9.60
CA ARG A 122 -3.73 12.00 -11.02
C ARG A 122 -3.12 13.28 -11.58
N GLY A 123 -2.67 14.20 -10.71
CA GLY A 123 -2.15 15.51 -11.08
C GLY A 123 -3.15 16.64 -10.83
N PRO A 124 -2.77 17.92 -11.10
CA PRO A 124 -3.47 19.11 -10.61
C PRO A 124 -4.95 19.22 -10.97
N ALA A 125 -5.37 18.60 -12.09
CA ALA A 125 -6.76 18.64 -12.54
C ALA A 125 -7.66 17.56 -11.89
N SER A 126 -7.08 16.64 -11.10
CA SER A 126 -7.86 15.60 -10.44
C SER A 126 -8.37 16.03 -9.08
N THR A 127 -9.50 15.46 -8.65
CA THR A 127 -10.13 15.72 -7.35
C THR A 127 -10.23 14.44 -6.51
N LEU A 128 -10.69 14.58 -5.27
CA LEU A 128 -10.99 13.47 -4.35
C LEU A 128 -12.49 13.14 -4.30
N ASP A 129 -13.27 13.63 -5.25
CA ASP A 129 -14.71 13.40 -5.26
C ASP A 129 -15.02 11.90 -5.37
N GLY A 130 -15.82 11.41 -4.42
CA GLY A 130 -16.17 9.99 -4.33
C GLY A 130 -15.06 9.06 -3.76
N LEU A 131 -13.88 9.59 -3.41
CA LEU A 131 -12.73 8.80 -2.95
C LEU A 131 -12.56 8.76 -1.43
N ASP A 132 -13.50 9.23 -0.64
CA ASP A 132 -13.39 9.34 0.82
C ASP A 132 -13.07 8.02 1.52
N THR A 133 -13.60 6.92 1.02
CA THR A 133 -13.39 5.57 1.56
C THR A 133 -12.24 4.80 0.90
N HIS A 134 -11.63 5.37 -0.14
CA HIS A 134 -10.48 4.76 -0.81
C HIS A 134 -9.20 4.95 0.01
N PRO A 135 -8.21 4.06 -0.13
CA PRO A 135 -6.89 4.27 0.46
C PRO A 135 -6.28 5.60 0.00
N VAL A 136 -5.64 6.31 0.92
CA VAL A 136 -4.84 7.48 0.56
C VAL A 136 -3.61 7.05 -0.23
N THR A 137 -3.24 7.82 -1.24
CA THR A 137 -2.08 7.57 -2.11
C THR A 137 -1.09 8.75 -2.07
N HIS A 138 0.10 8.59 -2.65
CA HIS A 138 1.17 9.60 -2.71
C HIS A 138 1.64 10.05 -1.32
N VAL A 139 1.77 9.09 -0.41
CA VAL A 139 2.24 9.24 0.96
C VAL A 139 3.62 8.60 1.06
N ALA A 140 4.61 9.35 1.50
CA ALA A 140 5.94 8.83 1.81
C ALA A 140 5.97 8.20 3.22
N ALA A 141 7.03 7.48 3.55
CA ALA A 141 7.20 6.88 4.88
C ALA A 141 7.08 7.91 6.00
N GLU A 142 7.71 9.08 5.88
CA GLU A 142 7.62 10.14 6.88
C GLU A 142 6.21 10.71 7.06
N ASP A 143 5.39 10.74 5.98
CA ASP A 143 4.00 11.17 6.06
C ASP A 143 3.16 10.12 6.80
N ALA A 144 3.44 8.84 6.56
CA ALA A 144 2.78 7.73 7.22
C ALA A 144 3.13 7.68 8.71
N ASP A 145 4.40 7.90 9.07
CA ASP A 145 4.86 8.02 10.46
C ASP A 145 4.19 9.19 11.17
N ALA A 146 4.12 10.35 10.53
CA ALA A 146 3.45 11.52 11.09
C ALA A 146 1.95 11.27 11.32
N TYR A 147 1.29 10.59 10.38
CA TYR A 147 -0.11 10.18 10.55
C TYR A 147 -0.26 9.20 11.71
N ALA A 148 0.57 8.16 11.77
CA ALA A 148 0.50 7.15 12.82
C ALA A 148 0.69 7.78 14.21
N ALA A 149 1.71 8.63 14.39
CA ALA A 149 1.95 9.36 15.64
C ALA A 149 0.74 10.24 16.03
N TRP A 150 0.16 10.98 15.08
CA TRP A 150 -1.05 11.78 15.33
C TRP A 150 -2.24 10.92 15.75
N ALA A 151 -2.39 9.75 15.15
CA ALA A 151 -3.46 8.79 15.47
C ALA A 151 -3.23 8.03 16.78
N GLY A 152 -2.10 8.24 17.47
CA GLY A 152 -1.70 7.47 18.65
C GLY A 152 -1.34 6.02 18.32
N LYS A 153 -0.77 5.79 17.14
CA LYS A 153 -0.35 4.50 16.60
C LYS A 153 1.11 4.56 16.14
N GLU A 154 1.59 3.43 15.69
CA GLU A 154 2.90 3.26 15.04
C GLU A 154 2.71 2.49 13.73
N LEU A 155 3.66 2.60 12.81
CA LEU A 155 3.70 1.71 11.66
C LEU A 155 4.08 0.30 12.14
N PRO A 156 3.50 -0.75 11.57
CA PRO A 156 3.91 -2.11 11.89
C PRO A 156 5.36 -2.33 11.45
N THR A 157 6.08 -3.15 12.19
CA THR A 157 7.35 -3.69 11.72
C THR A 157 7.12 -4.59 10.50
N GLU A 158 8.17 -4.84 9.71
CA GLU A 158 8.10 -5.77 8.59
C GLU A 158 7.60 -7.15 9.02
N ALA A 159 8.06 -7.64 10.18
CA ALA A 159 7.67 -8.93 10.72
C ALA A 159 6.18 -8.97 11.13
N GLU A 160 5.68 -7.95 11.79
CA GLU A 160 4.25 -7.83 12.15
C GLU A 160 3.38 -7.76 10.91
N TRP A 161 3.78 -6.97 9.92
CA TRP A 161 3.04 -6.83 8.67
C TRP A 161 2.97 -8.15 7.90
N GLU A 162 4.12 -8.83 7.73
CA GLU A 162 4.16 -10.12 7.01
C GLU A 162 3.39 -11.21 7.79
N PHE A 163 3.53 -11.25 9.13
CA PHE A 163 2.77 -12.17 9.97
C PHE A 163 1.26 -11.99 9.79
N ALA A 164 0.77 -10.74 9.85
CA ALA A 164 -0.64 -10.43 9.64
C ALA A 164 -1.10 -10.78 8.21
N ALA A 165 -0.32 -10.43 7.19
CA ALA A 165 -0.63 -10.70 5.80
C ALA A 165 -0.73 -12.20 5.48
N ARG A 166 0.11 -13.03 6.11
CA ARG A 166 0.05 -14.50 5.95
C ARG A 166 -1.19 -15.14 6.57
N GLY A 167 -1.81 -14.51 7.57
CA GLY A 167 -3.04 -15.00 8.18
C GLY A 167 -2.96 -16.45 8.70
N GLY A 168 -1.79 -16.92 9.10
CA GLY A 168 -1.53 -18.28 9.56
C GLY A 168 -1.16 -19.28 8.45
N LEU A 169 -1.07 -18.87 7.19
CA LEU A 169 -0.62 -19.71 6.08
C LEU A 169 0.90 -19.74 6.02
N GLU A 170 1.52 -20.73 6.64
CA GLU A 170 2.98 -20.86 6.63
C GLU A 170 3.49 -21.43 5.29
N GLY A 171 4.43 -20.70 4.67
CA GLY A 171 5.09 -21.13 3.43
C GLY A 171 4.25 -21.01 2.16
N ALA A 172 3.03 -20.52 2.24
CA ALA A 172 2.21 -20.28 1.06
C ALA A 172 2.79 -19.19 0.15
N THR A 173 2.60 -19.36 -1.15
CA THR A 173 3.10 -18.43 -2.17
C THR A 173 2.41 -17.06 -2.10
N TYR A 174 1.10 -17.08 -1.81
CA TYR A 174 0.26 -15.88 -1.70
C TYR A 174 -0.42 -15.85 -0.33
N THR A 175 -0.94 -14.70 0.05
CA THR A 175 -1.69 -14.51 1.30
C THR A 175 -3.00 -15.30 1.35
N TRP A 176 -3.43 -15.89 0.25
CA TRP A 176 -4.61 -16.75 0.12
C TRP A 176 -4.29 -18.23 -0.21
N GLY A 177 -3.02 -18.61 -0.30
CA GLY A 177 -2.58 -19.99 -0.60
C GLY A 177 -1.61 -20.07 -1.77
N ASP A 178 -1.53 -21.22 -2.45
CA ASP A 178 -0.56 -21.48 -3.51
C ASP A 178 -1.13 -21.32 -4.93
N GLU A 179 -2.43 -21.29 -5.08
CA GLU A 179 -3.07 -21.11 -6.38
C GLU A 179 -3.20 -19.62 -6.72
N PRO A 180 -2.68 -19.15 -7.87
CA PRO A 180 -2.80 -17.72 -8.26
C PRO A 180 -4.27 -17.29 -8.44
N ALA A 181 -5.14 -18.20 -8.91
CA ALA A 181 -6.55 -17.92 -9.13
C ALA A 181 -7.42 -19.11 -8.67
N PRO A 182 -7.67 -19.26 -7.34
CA PRO A 182 -8.46 -20.34 -6.80
C PRO A 182 -9.84 -20.42 -7.46
N LYS A 183 -10.19 -21.60 -8.00
CA LYS A 183 -11.45 -21.81 -8.74
C LYS A 183 -11.66 -20.82 -9.90
N GLY A 184 -10.57 -20.35 -10.52
CA GLY A 184 -10.60 -19.37 -11.61
C GLY A 184 -10.93 -17.94 -11.18
N LYS A 185 -11.01 -17.65 -9.88
CA LYS A 185 -11.27 -16.31 -9.34
C LYS A 185 -9.94 -15.55 -9.20
N ALA A 186 -9.84 -14.37 -9.83
CA ALA A 186 -8.72 -13.48 -9.59
C ALA A 186 -8.76 -12.98 -8.14
N MET A 187 -7.65 -13.15 -7.43
CA MET A 187 -7.50 -12.74 -6.01
C MET A 187 -6.74 -11.43 -5.85
N ALA A 188 -6.03 -10.99 -6.89
CA ALA A 188 -5.33 -9.72 -6.96
C ALA A 188 -5.30 -9.23 -8.40
N LEU A 189 -5.01 -7.95 -8.60
CA LEU A 189 -4.68 -7.40 -9.91
C LEU A 189 -3.33 -7.96 -10.34
N ASP A 190 -3.35 -8.89 -11.30
CA ASP A 190 -2.16 -9.60 -11.79
C ASP A 190 -1.80 -9.11 -13.19
N SER A 191 -0.50 -9.17 -13.52
CA SER A 191 0.04 -8.88 -14.85
C SER A 191 -0.55 -9.73 -15.98
N LYS A 192 -1.22 -10.84 -15.67
CA LYS A 192 -1.99 -11.64 -16.66
C LYS A 192 -3.18 -10.89 -17.27
N LEU A 193 -3.66 -9.84 -16.62
CA LEU A 193 -4.69 -8.95 -17.17
C LEU A 193 -4.21 -8.16 -18.39
N THR A 194 -2.90 -8.06 -18.61
CA THR A 194 -2.31 -7.34 -19.74
C THR A 194 -2.48 -8.00 -21.12
N ASN A 195 -3.04 -9.22 -21.18
CA ASN A 195 -3.28 -9.94 -22.42
C ASN A 195 -4.74 -9.92 -22.92
N LYS A 196 -5.62 -9.16 -22.25
CA LYS A 196 -7.01 -9.00 -22.67
C LYS A 196 -7.17 -7.74 -23.58
N PRO A 197 -8.18 -7.73 -24.49
CA PRO A 197 -8.51 -6.55 -25.26
C PRO A 197 -8.84 -5.33 -24.37
N ASP A 198 -8.44 -4.14 -24.81
CA ASP A 198 -8.40 -2.90 -24.00
C ASP A 198 -9.71 -2.50 -23.29
N ALA A 199 -10.87 -2.75 -23.91
CA ALA A 199 -12.16 -2.36 -23.35
C ALA A 199 -12.54 -3.23 -22.14
N ASP A 200 -12.34 -4.54 -22.25
CA ASP A 200 -12.66 -5.51 -21.19
C ASP A 200 -11.72 -5.34 -19.99
N LEU A 201 -10.45 -4.98 -20.24
CA LEU A 201 -9.45 -4.75 -19.19
C LEU A 201 -9.77 -3.50 -18.37
N ALA A 202 -10.14 -2.39 -19.00
CA ALA A 202 -10.48 -1.16 -18.30
C ALA A 202 -11.72 -1.33 -17.40
N GLU A 203 -12.74 -2.03 -17.89
CA GLU A 203 -13.93 -2.36 -17.10
C GLU A 203 -13.64 -3.36 -15.97
N GLU A 204 -12.76 -4.33 -16.20
CA GLU A 204 -12.36 -5.31 -15.19
C GLU A 204 -11.52 -4.66 -14.09
N ILE A 205 -10.55 -3.80 -14.44
CA ILE A 205 -9.77 -3.02 -13.47
C ILE A 205 -10.69 -2.10 -12.65
N ALA A 206 -11.66 -1.45 -13.29
CA ALA A 206 -12.62 -0.60 -12.59
C ALA A 206 -13.50 -1.42 -11.64
N ARG A 207 -14.02 -2.56 -12.08
CA ARG A 207 -14.81 -3.48 -11.24
C ARG A 207 -14.00 -4.07 -10.08
N ASP A 208 -12.76 -4.46 -10.32
CA ASP A 208 -11.92 -5.04 -9.28
C ASP A 208 -11.45 -3.98 -8.27
N ALA A 209 -11.15 -2.76 -8.73
CA ALA A 209 -10.91 -1.63 -7.84
C ALA A 209 -12.13 -1.33 -6.95
N GLU A 210 -13.35 -1.36 -7.51
CA GLU A 210 -14.58 -1.22 -6.73
C GLU A 210 -14.79 -2.38 -5.75
N ARG A 211 -14.45 -3.62 -6.13
CA ARG A 211 -14.58 -4.80 -5.25
C ARG A 211 -13.58 -4.77 -4.09
N VAL A 212 -12.33 -4.33 -4.34
CA VAL A 212 -11.34 -4.07 -3.29
C VAL A 212 -11.86 -2.98 -2.34
N CYS A 213 -12.44 -1.90 -2.88
CA CYS A 213 -13.02 -0.82 -2.08
C CYS A 213 -14.24 -1.26 -1.25
N ARG A 214 -14.99 -2.27 -1.71
CA ARG A 214 -16.11 -2.86 -0.97
C ARG A 214 -15.70 -3.97 0.01
N GLY A 215 -14.39 -4.30 0.09
CA GLY A 215 -13.90 -5.39 0.94
C GLY A 215 -14.32 -6.78 0.47
N GLU A 216 -14.69 -6.94 -0.79
CA GLU A 216 -15.08 -8.22 -1.39
C GLU A 216 -13.86 -9.03 -1.87
N ILE A 217 -12.72 -8.36 -2.01
CA ILE A 217 -11.42 -8.94 -2.33
C ILE A 217 -10.37 -8.21 -1.48
N ILE A 218 -9.57 -8.94 -0.74
CA ILE A 218 -8.39 -8.45 -0.01
C ILE A 218 -7.17 -8.89 -0.81
#